data_3148a2a96355416d4c252bba5afb003f
#
_entry.id   3148a2a96355416d4c252bba5afb003f
#
_cell.length_a   1.000
_cell.length_b   1.000
_cell.length_c   1.000
_cell.angle_alpha   90.00
_cell.angle_beta   90.00
_cell.angle_gamma   90.00
#
_symmetry.space_group_name_H-M   'P 1'
#
loop_
_entity.id
_entity.type
_entity.pdbx_description
1 polymer ?
#
loop_
_entity_poly.entity_id
_entity_poly.type
_entity_poly.pdbx_seq_one_letter_code
_entity_poly.pdbx_strand_id
1 'polypeptide(L)'
;MIRFASRSSLLAAALLACVTPCLTAQGTASPRTGSDVLEAMRAAYAGKWYHTLTFTQKTTRRGQDGADHEQTWYETLAHTAAGGTRLRIDFGDLSAGNGVIYTADSSFSVRGGKLQSAEASGNEFLPLIEGVYVQPVAKTVKEPGQMKVDLSRVRAGTWQGKPVWIVGATSASDTTSPQFWVDTDRKLLQRMIVSFASGQPPYDVHLGGYEKVGNGAWLATKIEMYQNGVRRQAEDYSAWKVDVPVDPAMFDPAQWSTAPHWAKSPK
;
A
#
# COMPACT_ATOMS: atom_id res chain seq x y z
N MET A 1 -49.16 80.47 -29.53
CA MET A 1 -47.99 80.51 -28.61
C MET A 1 -48.08 79.27 -27.72
N ILE A 2 -47.33 78.31 -28.02
CA ILE A 2 -47.32 76.99 -27.30
C ILE A 2 -45.90 76.81 -26.80
N ARG A 3 -45.68 76.70 -25.49
CA ARG A 3 -44.43 76.52 -24.83
C ARG A 3 -44.22 74.96 -24.62
N PHE A 4 -43.17 74.42 -25.19
CA PHE A 4 -42.74 73.10 -24.91
C PHE A 4 -41.81 73.08 -23.68
N ALA A 5 -42.16 72.27 -22.69
CA ALA A 5 -41.32 71.96 -21.52
C ALA A 5 -40.50 70.75 -21.79
N SER A 6 -39.18 70.90 -21.71
CA SER A 6 -38.20 69.82 -21.77
C SER A 6 -38.10 69.05 -20.44
N ARG A 7 -38.29 67.75 -20.45
CA ARG A 7 -38.03 66.92 -19.30
C ARG A 7 -36.69 66.20 -19.52
N SER A 8 -35.70 66.51 -18.71
CA SER A 8 -34.41 65.82 -18.65
C SER A 8 -34.54 64.57 -17.77
N SER A 9 -34.36 63.46 -18.35
CA SER A 9 -34.30 62.16 -17.63
C SER A 9 -32.85 61.87 -17.23
N LEU A 10 -32.55 61.79 -15.95
CA LEU A 10 -31.30 61.34 -15.37
C LEU A 10 -31.30 59.77 -15.34
N LEU A 11 -30.47 59.14 -16.15
CA LEU A 11 -30.15 57.71 -16.03
C LEU A 11 -29.11 57.55 -14.91
N ALA A 12 -29.49 56.90 -13.81
CA ALA A 12 -28.58 56.45 -12.80
C ALA A 12 -28.05 55.06 -13.22
N ALA A 13 -26.77 54.97 -13.59
CA ALA A 13 -26.09 53.68 -13.84
C ALA A 13 -25.65 53.08 -12.51
N ALA A 14 -26.29 51.98 -12.09
CA ALA A 14 -25.85 51.18 -10.95
C ALA A 14 -24.72 50.25 -11.39
N LEU A 15 -23.49 50.51 -10.95
CA LEU A 15 -22.37 49.56 -11.07
C LEU A 15 -22.57 48.45 -10.05
N LEU A 16 -22.94 47.27 -10.51
CA LEU A 16 -22.86 46.00 -9.73
C LEU A 16 -21.40 45.56 -9.72
N ALA A 17 -20.71 45.76 -8.61
CA ALA A 17 -19.40 45.15 -8.37
C ALA A 17 -19.58 43.63 -8.08
N CYS A 18 -19.28 42.79 -9.06
CA CYS A 18 -19.15 41.34 -8.85
C CYS A 18 -17.92 41.07 -7.98
N VAL A 19 -18.12 40.85 -6.69
CA VAL A 19 -17.11 40.28 -5.80
C VAL A 19 -17.07 38.78 -6.05
N THR A 20 -16.16 38.32 -6.91
CA THR A 20 -15.85 36.90 -7.04
C THR A 20 -15.11 36.47 -5.78
N PRO A 21 -15.64 35.49 -5.00
CA PRO A 21 -14.87 34.95 -3.91
C PRO A 21 -13.67 34.16 -4.52
N CYS A 22 -12.48 34.68 -4.25
CA CYS A 22 -11.25 33.96 -4.53
C CYS A 22 -11.24 32.72 -3.60
N LEU A 23 -11.62 31.54 -4.11
CA LEU A 23 -11.37 30.28 -3.41
C LEU A 23 -9.85 30.14 -3.30
N THR A 24 -9.30 30.55 -2.17
CA THR A 24 -7.96 30.17 -1.78
C THR A 24 -7.96 28.63 -1.65
N ALA A 25 -7.37 27.94 -2.62
CA ALA A 25 -7.02 26.54 -2.46
C ALA A 25 -6.16 26.47 -1.18
N GLN A 26 -6.72 25.91 -0.11
CA GLN A 26 -5.96 25.59 1.09
C GLN A 26 -4.95 24.53 0.69
N GLY A 27 -3.73 24.97 0.36
CA GLY A 27 -2.60 24.10 0.19
C GLY A 27 -2.45 23.32 1.49
N THR A 28 -2.68 22.03 1.44
CA THR A 28 -2.45 21.14 2.59
C THR A 28 -1.01 21.36 3.04
N ALA A 29 -0.83 21.79 4.29
CA ALA A 29 0.51 22.00 4.85
C ALA A 29 1.33 20.73 4.66
N SER A 30 2.62 20.88 4.35
CA SER A 30 3.52 19.73 4.23
C SER A 30 3.51 18.94 5.54
N PRO A 31 3.50 17.59 5.48
CA PRO A 31 3.49 16.75 6.68
C PRO A 31 4.73 17.04 7.53
N ARG A 32 4.54 17.09 8.85
CA ARG A 32 5.60 17.35 9.82
C ARG A 32 6.11 16.07 10.47
N THR A 33 5.29 15.05 10.49
CA THR A 33 5.57 13.75 11.10
C THR A 33 5.22 12.62 10.14
N GLY A 34 5.79 11.44 10.37
CA GLY A 34 5.42 10.23 9.64
C GLY A 34 3.95 9.87 9.84
N SER A 35 3.38 10.17 11.01
CA SER A 35 1.94 10.00 11.23
C SER A 35 1.11 10.88 10.31
N ASP A 36 1.51 12.12 10.04
CA ASP A 36 0.83 12.99 9.07
C ASP A 36 0.89 12.42 7.66
N VAL A 37 2.03 11.80 7.28
CA VAL A 37 2.18 11.11 5.99
C VAL A 37 1.23 9.91 5.90
N LEU A 38 1.17 9.08 6.93
CA LEU A 38 0.27 7.92 6.99
C LEU A 38 -1.21 8.36 6.94
N GLU A 39 -1.58 9.45 7.64
CA GLU A 39 -2.93 10.01 7.55
C GLU A 39 -3.24 10.53 6.14
N ALA A 40 -2.29 11.17 5.48
CA ALA A 40 -2.46 11.62 4.10
C ALA A 40 -2.68 10.44 3.13
N MET A 41 -1.93 9.32 3.30
CA MET A 41 -2.13 8.09 2.54
C MET A 41 -3.54 7.54 2.75
N ARG A 42 -3.97 7.39 3.99
CA ARG A 42 -5.29 6.89 4.36
C ARG A 42 -6.41 7.78 3.82
N ALA A 43 -6.32 9.09 4.02
CA ALA A 43 -7.33 10.07 3.61
C ALA A 43 -7.53 10.09 2.08
N ALA A 44 -6.47 9.91 1.30
CA ALA A 44 -6.53 9.89 -0.16
C ALA A 44 -7.43 8.76 -0.70
N TYR A 45 -7.52 7.65 0.03
CA TYR A 45 -8.22 6.44 -0.40
C TYR A 45 -9.36 5.99 0.53
N ALA A 46 -9.79 6.84 1.45
CA ALA A 46 -10.89 6.52 2.37
C ALA A 46 -12.15 6.09 1.60
N GLY A 47 -12.62 4.87 1.84
CA GLY A 47 -13.79 4.27 1.18
C GLY A 47 -13.60 3.91 -0.31
N LYS A 48 -12.36 3.95 -0.81
CA LYS A 48 -12.04 3.61 -2.20
C LYS A 48 -11.15 2.39 -2.34
N TRP A 49 -10.46 1.99 -1.27
CA TRP A 49 -9.59 0.81 -1.29
C TRP A 49 -10.42 -0.46 -1.33
N TYR A 50 -9.95 -1.47 -2.03
CA TYR A 50 -10.63 -2.75 -2.15
C TYR A 50 -10.68 -3.50 -0.81
N HIS A 51 -11.64 -4.41 -0.67
CA HIS A 51 -11.79 -5.26 0.52
C HIS A 51 -11.10 -6.62 0.36
N THR A 52 -11.08 -7.13 -0.85
CA THR A 52 -10.40 -8.39 -1.19
C THR A 52 -9.58 -8.23 -2.45
N LEU A 53 -8.50 -9.01 -2.54
CA LEU A 53 -7.64 -9.09 -3.71
C LEU A 53 -7.19 -10.54 -3.90
N THR A 54 -7.28 -11.04 -5.13
CA THR A 54 -6.65 -12.31 -5.54
C THR A 54 -5.75 -12.04 -6.73
N PHE A 55 -4.59 -12.69 -6.78
CA PHE A 55 -3.65 -12.52 -7.89
C PHE A 55 -2.68 -13.70 -8.01
N THR A 56 -2.10 -13.83 -9.20
CA THR A 56 -0.98 -14.72 -9.46
C THR A 56 0.29 -13.89 -9.42
N GLN A 57 1.28 -14.35 -8.67
CA GLN A 57 2.58 -13.73 -8.56
C GLN A 57 3.64 -14.62 -9.22
N LYS A 58 4.42 -14.08 -10.13
CA LYS A 58 5.69 -14.66 -10.55
C LYS A 58 6.78 -14.14 -9.63
N THR A 59 7.35 -15.04 -8.82
CA THR A 59 8.44 -14.74 -7.90
C THR A 59 9.75 -15.22 -8.48
N THR A 60 10.70 -14.30 -8.65
CA THR A 60 12.08 -14.61 -9.05
C THR A 60 12.99 -14.40 -7.85
N ARG A 61 13.71 -15.40 -7.40
CA ARG A 61 14.63 -15.34 -6.26
C ARG A 61 16.05 -15.66 -6.68
N ARG A 62 17.00 -14.85 -6.20
CA ARG A 62 18.43 -15.10 -6.36
C ARG A 62 18.86 -16.20 -5.41
N GLY A 63 19.26 -17.35 -5.96
CA GLY A 63 19.79 -18.47 -5.19
C GLY A 63 21.20 -18.21 -4.63
N GLN A 64 21.63 -19.08 -3.72
CA GLN A 64 23.00 -19.07 -3.19
C GLN A 64 24.04 -19.41 -4.26
N ASP A 65 23.64 -20.17 -5.27
CA ASP A 65 24.42 -20.50 -6.48
C ASP A 65 24.61 -19.30 -7.42
N GLY A 66 23.95 -18.19 -7.11
CA GLY A 66 23.96 -16.99 -7.94
C GLY A 66 23.03 -17.06 -9.17
N ALA A 67 22.23 -18.11 -9.33
CA ALA A 67 21.20 -18.21 -10.36
C ALA A 67 19.87 -17.61 -9.88
N ASP A 68 19.03 -17.20 -10.83
CA ASP A 68 17.66 -16.79 -10.55
C ASP A 68 16.73 -17.99 -10.68
N HIS A 69 15.91 -18.23 -9.66
CA HIS A 69 14.91 -19.30 -9.61
C HIS A 69 13.52 -18.70 -9.63
N GLU A 70 12.69 -19.15 -10.55
CA GLU A 70 11.32 -18.67 -10.70
C GLU A 70 10.32 -19.64 -10.10
N GLN A 71 9.29 -19.09 -9.44
CA GLN A 71 8.16 -19.85 -8.91
C GLN A 71 6.87 -19.03 -9.05
N THR A 72 5.78 -19.69 -9.37
CA THR A 72 4.46 -19.07 -9.33
C THR A 72 3.87 -19.20 -7.94
N TRP A 73 3.30 -18.10 -7.42
CA TRP A 73 2.54 -18.06 -6.18
C TRP A 73 1.12 -17.62 -6.47
N TYR A 74 0.19 -18.06 -5.62
CA TYR A 74 -1.21 -17.62 -5.68
C TYR A 74 -1.56 -16.95 -4.37
N GLU A 75 -2.01 -15.71 -4.45
CA GLU A 75 -2.22 -14.90 -3.27
C GLU A 75 -3.68 -14.48 -3.12
N THR A 76 -4.13 -14.53 -1.89
CA THR A 76 -5.47 -14.09 -1.49
C THR A 76 -5.35 -13.16 -0.30
N LEU A 77 -5.83 -11.94 -0.46
CA LEU A 77 -5.83 -10.91 0.58
C LEU A 77 -7.28 -10.54 0.93
N ALA A 78 -7.53 -10.31 2.20
CA ALA A 78 -8.79 -9.77 2.68
C ALA A 78 -8.57 -8.80 3.85
N HIS A 79 -9.23 -7.64 3.77
CA HIS A 79 -9.35 -6.72 4.90
C HIS A 79 -10.57 -7.09 5.75
N THR A 80 -10.39 -7.12 7.06
CA THR A 80 -11.49 -7.43 7.99
C THR A 80 -12.20 -6.15 8.43
N ALA A 81 -13.47 -6.27 8.80
CA ALA A 81 -14.25 -5.13 9.33
C ALA A 81 -13.63 -4.51 10.60
N ALA A 82 -12.88 -5.30 11.38
CA ALA A 82 -12.13 -4.84 12.55
C ALA A 82 -10.83 -4.10 12.16
N GLY A 83 -10.57 -3.91 10.85
CA GLY A 83 -9.40 -3.21 10.33
C GLY A 83 -8.11 -4.03 10.45
N GLY A 84 -8.13 -5.32 10.16
CA GLY A 84 -6.93 -6.14 9.98
C GLY A 84 -6.81 -6.60 8.55
N THR A 85 -5.59 -6.89 8.12
CA THR A 85 -5.32 -7.50 6.83
C THR A 85 -4.91 -8.95 7.03
N ARG A 86 -5.49 -9.84 6.23
CA ARG A 86 -5.10 -11.25 6.16
C ARG A 86 -4.56 -11.52 4.77
N LEU A 87 -3.51 -12.31 4.68
CA LEU A 87 -2.91 -12.72 3.43
C LEU A 87 -2.64 -14.21 3.48
N ARG A 88 -3.08 -14.93 2.46
CA ARG A 88 -2.70 -16.31 2.19
C ARG A 88 -1.85 -16.35 0.94
N ILE A 89 -0.72 -17.03 1.02
CA ILE A 89 0.20 -17.27 -0.12
C ILE A 89 0.32 -18.78 -0.30
N ASP A 90 -0.07 -19.28 -1.44
CA ASP A 90 0.15 -20.68 -1.85
C ASP A 90 1.37 -20.72 -2.78
N PHE A 91 2.38 -21.52 -2.42
CA PHE A 91 3.66 -21.61 -3.13
C PHE A 91 3.66 -22.71 -4.19
N GLY A 92 3.83 -22.36 -5.45
CA GLY A 92 3.96 -23.30 -6.57
C GLY A 92 2.67 -24.07 -6.85
N ASP A 93 2.79 -25.37 -7.02
CA ASP A 93 1.64 -26.22 -7.28
C ASP A 93 0.68 -26.26 -6.08
N LEU A 94 -0.57 -25.88 -6.30
CA LEU A 94 -1.62 -25.86 -5.29
C LEU A 94 -1.88 -27.25 -4.69
N SER A 95 -1.63 -28.34 -5.43
CA SER A 95 -1.80 -29.70 -4.94
C SER A 95 -0.72 -30.09 -3.93
N ALA A 96 0.44 -29.44 -3.96
CA ALA A 96 1.50 -29.65 -2.98
C ALA A 96 1.14 -29.12 -1.58
N GLY A 97 0.16 -28.22 -1.48
CA GLY A 97 -0.35 -27.70 -0.21
C GLY A 97 0.70 -26.95 0.62
N ASN A 98 1.59 -26.20 -0.03
CA ASN A 98 2.65 -25.43 0.63
C ASN A 98 2.32 -23.94 0.62
N GLY A 99 2.57 -23.25 1.73
CA GLY A 99 2.41 -21.81 1.77
C GLY A 99 2.37 -21.24 3.17
N VAL A 100 1.81 -20.06 3.30
CA VAL A 100 1.72 -19.30 4.56
C VAL A 100 0.42 -18.51 4.64
N ILE A 101 -0.12 -18.38 5.85
CA ILE A 101 -1.18 -17.43 6.17
C ILE A 101 -0.59 -16.38 7.10
N TYR A 102 -0.83 -15.12 6.81
CA TYR A 102 -0.55 -13.98 7.68
C TYR A 102 -1.85 -13.37 8.19
N THR A 103 -1.85 -13.02 9.46
CA THR A 103 -2.81 -12.11 10.09
C THR A 103 -2.06 -10.85 10.54
N ALA A 104 -2.73 -9.93 11.21
CA ALA A 104 -2.08 -8.71 11.70
C ALA A 104 -0.92 -8.99 12.69
N ASP A 105 -1.01 -10.08 13.44
CA ASP A 105 -0.14 -10.39 14.57
C ASP A 105 0.47 -11.80 14.54
N SER A 106 0.14 -12.61 13.55
CA SER A 106 0.56 -14.02 13.50
C SER A 106 0.84 -14.48 12.08
N SER A 107 1.71 -15.48 11.95
CA SER A 107 1.93 -16.22 10.71
C SER A 107 1.84 -17.73 10.93
N PHE A 108 1.33 -18.43 9.93
CA PHE A 108 1.09 -19.89 9.96
C PHE A 108 1.69 -20.51 8.73
N SER A 109 2.81 -21.22 8.89
CA SER A 109 3.46 -21.94 7.79
C SER A 109 2.80 -23.30 7.58
N VAL A 110 2.48 -23.62 6.34
CA VAL A 110 1.82 -24.87 5.95
C VAL A 110 2.69 -25.60 4.93
N ARG A 111 2.81 -26.91 5.11
CA ARG A 111 3.52 -27.81 4.18
C ARG A 111 2.76 -29.12 4.03
N GLY A 112 2.56 -29.55 2.79
CA GLY A 112 1.76 -30.75 2.50
C GLY A 112 0.34 -30.66 3.03
N GLY A 113 -0.23 -29.47 3.04
CA GLY A 113 -1.59 -29.21 3.56
C GLY A 113 -1.71 -29.26 5.09
N LYS A 114 -0.61 -29.32 5.83
CA LYS A 114 -0.57 -29.40 7.29
C LYS A 114 0.18 -28.23 7.90
N LEU A 115 -0.35 -27.68 9.00
CA LEU A 115 0.33 -26.65 9.78
C LEU A 115 1.68 -27.20 10.29
N GLN A 116 2.75 -26.44 10.03
CA GLN A 116 4.11 -26.76 10.48
C GLN A 116 4.54 -25.89 11.65
N SER A 117 4.28 -24.57 11.55
CA SER A 117 4.60 -23.62 12.61
C SER A 117 3.57 -22.50 12.69
N ALA A 118 3.44 -21.93 13.87
CA ALA A 118 2.72 -20.69 14.12
C ALA A 118 3.64 -19.75 14.88
N GLU A 119 3.74 -18.49 14.43
CA GLU A 119 4.59 -17.49 15.04
C GLU A 119 3.77 -16.24 15.37
N ALA A 120 4.08 -15.58 16.48
CA ALA A 120 3.44 -14.34 16.90
C ALA A 120 4.07 -13.14 16.19
N SER A 121 4.10 -13.19 14.86
CA SER A 121 4.55 -12.09 14.01
C SER A 121 3.77 -12.09 12.70
N GLY A 122 3.20 -10.96 12.34
CA GLY A 122 2.53 -10.76 11.06
C GLY A 122 3.52 -10.52 9.91
N ASN A 123 3.00 -10.17 8.75
CA ASN A 123 3.81 -9.73 7.62
C ASN A 123 4.18 -8.25 7.76
N GLU A 124 5.46 -7.94 7.82
CA GLU A 124 5.99 -6.58 8.08
C GLU A 124 5.68 -5.58 6.96
N PHE A 125 5.32 -6.04 5.77
CA PHE A 125 5.00 -5.16 4.63
C PHE A 125 3.53 -4.74 4.61
N LEU A 126 2.61 -5.65 4.97
CA LEU A 126 1.17 -5.46 4.82
C LEU A 126 0.63 -4.15 5.39
N PRO A 127 1.06 -3.69 6.56
CA PRO A 127 0.52 -2.46 7.13
C PRO A 127 0.84 -1.20 6.30
N LEU A 128 1.98 -1.11 5.63
CA LEU A 128 2.33 0.03 4.78
C LEU A 128 1.88 -0.14 3.33
N ILE A 129 1.83 -1.39 2.81
CA ILE A 129 1.39 -1.65 1.45
C ILE A 129 -0.14 -1.62 1.34
N GLU A 130 -0.84 -2.13 2.36
CA GLU A 130 -2.28 -2.35 2.34
C GLU A 130 -3.01 -1.71 3.51
N GLY A 131 -2.60 -2.04 4.74
CA GLY A 131 -3.29 -1.67 5.97
C GLY A 131 -3.51 -0.17 6.12
N VAL A 132 -2.53 0.65 5.77
CA VAL A 132 -2.57 2.11 5.89
C VAL A 132 -3.77 2.74 5.17
N TYR A 133 -4.27 2.13 4.11
CA TYR A 133 -5.38 2.67 3.33
C TYR A 133 -6.76 2.33 3.90
N VAL A 134 -6.86 1.31 4.75
CA VAL A 134 -8.14 0.78 5.25
C VAL A 134 -8.34 0.89 6.75
N GLN A 135 -7.26 1.00 7.54
CA GLN A 135 -7.34 1.02 9.00
C GLN A 135 -6.87 2.35 9.60
N PRO A 136 -7.25 2.67 10.87
CA PRO A 136 -6.74 3.87 11.55
C PRO A 136 -5.21 3.84 11.64
N VAL A 137 -4.55 4.98 11.40
CA VAL A 137 -3.08 5.10 11.46
C VAL A 137 -2.53 4.66 12.81
N ALA A 138 -3.22 4.96 13.91
CA ALA A 138 -2.82 4.50 15.24
C ALA A 138 -2.72 2.96 15.36
N LYS A 139 -3.47 2.21 14.54
CA LYS A 139 -3.35 0.76 14.45
C LYS A 139 -2.15 0.37 13.59
N THR A 140 -1.99 1.00 12.41
CA THR A 140 -0.83 0.78 11.52
C THR A 140 0.50 0.97 12.27
N VAL A 141 0.60 2.00 13.12
CA VAL A 141 1.79 2.28 13.92
C VAL A 141 2.06 1.22 15.00
N LYS A 142 1.00 0.55 15.50
CA LYS A 142 1.10 -0.44 16.57
C LYS A 142 1.33 -1.87 16.08
N GLU A 143 1.16 -2.13 14.81
CA GLU A 143 1.34 -3.48 14.28
C GLU A 143 2.80 -3.92 14.38
N PRO A 144 3.06 -5.18 14.78
CA PRO A 144 4.41 -5.66 15.02
C PRO A 144 5.34 -5.56 13.82
N GLY A 145 6.61 -5.40 14.07
CA GLY A 145 7.65 -5.38 13.04
C GLY A 145 7.84 -4.06 12.31
N GLN A 146 6.81 -3.22 12.33
CA GLN A 146 6.74 -2.09 11.43
C GLN A 146 7.51 -0.89 11.82
N MET A 147 7.59 -0.61 13.07
CA MET A 147 7.84 0.77 13.45
C MET A 147 9.11 0.95 14.24
N LYS A 148 10.15 0.31 13.74
CA LYS A 148 11.51 0.82 13.98
C LYS A 148 11.79 2.11 13.18
N VAL A 149 10.81 2.56 12.37
CA VAL A 149 10.89 3.83 11.63
C VAL A 149 10.69 4.98 12.62
N ASP A 150 11.62 5.93 12.61
CA ASP A 150 11.49 7.17 13.38
C ASP A 150 10.46 8.11 12.70
N LEU A 151 9.21 8.06 13.16
CA LEU A 151 8.12 8.88 12.63
C LEU A 151 8.26 10.38 12.92
N SER A 152 9.20 10.80 13.78
CA SER A 152 9.47 12.22 13.99
C SER A 152 10.23 12.86 12.83
N ARG A 153 10.81 12.05 11.95
CA ARG A 153 11.65 12.48 10.82
C ARG A 153 10.89 12.41 9.51
N VAL A 154 10.60 13.57 8.93
CA VAL A 154 10.02 13.67 7.59
C VAL A 154 10.82 14.68 6.79
N ARG A 155 11.09 14.36 5.54
CA ARG A 155 11.77 15.26 4.61
C ARG A 155 11.24 15.06 3.19
N ALA A 156 11.33 16.10 2.37
CA ALA A 156 11.12 16.00 0.95
C ALA A 156 12.31 15.32 0.26
N GLY A 157 12.03 14.62 -0.82
CA GLY A 157 13.04 13.98 -1.67
C GLY A 157 12.51 13.73 -3.06
N THR A 158 13.28 12.99 -3.85
CA THR A 158 12.91 12.59 -5.20
C THR A 158 13.19 11.09 -5.38
N TRP A 159 12.27 10.38 -6.00
CA TRP A 159 12.41 8.98 -6.35
C TRP A 159 11.99 8.77 -7.80
N GLN A 160 12.92 8.26 -8.63
CA GLN A 160 12.67 8.04 -10.07
C GLN A 160 12.09 9.30 -10.76
N GLY A 161 12.62 10.48 -10.42
CA GLY A 161 12.19 11.76 -10.98
C GLY A 161 10.89 12.34 -10.41
N LYS A 162 10.25 11.68 -9.43
CA LYS A 162 9.00 12.13 -8.80
C LYS A 162 9.24 12.62 -7.38
N PRO A 163 8.53 13.66 -6.93
CA PRO A 163 8.63 14.13 -5.57
C PRO A 163 8.06 13.10 -4.59
N VAL A 164 8.76 12.88 -3.48
CA VAL A 164 8.35 11.96 -2.42
C VAL A 164 8.52 12.59 -1.03
N TRP A 165 7.74 12.14 -0.07
CA TRP A 165 8.03 12.28 1.34
C TRP A 165 8.84 11.07 1.81
N ILE A 166 9.91 11.32 2.54
CA ILE A 166 10.78 10.30 3.12
C ILE A 166 10.62 10.37 4.63
N VAL A 167 10.19 9.26 5.24
CA VAL A 167 9.94 9.13 6.68
C VAL A 167 10.98 8.19 7.28
N GLY A 168 11.62 8.60 8.36
CA GLY A 168 12.58 7.79 9.14
C GLY A 168 14.04 7.99 8.77
N ALA A 169 14.37 8.47 7.58
CA ALA A 169 15.76 8.68 7.16
C ALA A 169 16.48 9.74 8.02
N THR A 170 17.70 9.43 8.46
CA THR A 170 18.54 10.31 9.29
C THR A 170 19.24 11.40 8.45
N SER A 171 19.46 11.14 7.17
CA SER A 171 20.07 12.07 6.20
C SER A 171 19.60 11.81 4.78
N ALA A 172 20.05 12.64 3.83
CA ALA A 172 19.74 12.46 2.40
C ALA A 172 20.35 11.18 1.80
N SER A 173 21.49 10.75 2.33
CA SER A 173 22.24 9.58 1.88
C SER A 173 21.98 8.33 2.73
N ASP A 174 21.04 8.39 3.67
CA ASP A 174 20.74 7.26 4.55
C ASP A 174 20.03 6.13 3.79
N THR A 175 20.70 5.00 3.69
CA THR A 175 20.19 3.77 3.04
C THR A 175 20.12 2.59 3.99
N THR A 176 20.22 2.81 5.30
CA THR A 176 20.32 1.76 6.32
C THR A 176 19.26 1.86 7.41
N SER A 177 18.88 3.08 7.82
CA SER A 177 17.82 3.25 8.81
C SER A 177 16.48 2.81 8.28
N PRO A 178 15.64 2.18 9.10
CA PRO A 178 14.26 1.87 8.73
C PRO A 178 13.52 3.13 8.25
N GLN A 179 12.96 3.09 7.06
CA GLN A 179 12.31 4.24 6.44
C GLN A 179 11.32 3.82 5.36
N PHE A 180 10.39 4.71 5.02
CA PHE A 180 9.50 4.53 3.88
C PHE A 180 9.32 5.84 3.09
N TRP A 181 9.05 5.70 1.80
CA TRP A 181 8.98 6.78 0.83
C TRP A 181 7.62 6.78 0.14
N VAL A 182 6.96 7.91 0.12
CA VAL A 182 5.58 8.07 -0.38
C VAL A 182 5.52 9.13 -1.47
N ASP A 183 4.97 8.79 -2.63
CA ASP A 183 4.67 9.71 -3.73
C ASP A 183 3.77 10.86 -3.20
N THR A 184 4.23 12.10 -3.37
CA THR A 184 3.52 13.27 -2.82
C THR A 184 2.21 13.57 -3.53
N ASP A 185 2.01 13.13 -4.77
CA ASP A 185 0.80 13.36 -5.54
C ASP A 185 -0.23 12.27 -5.29
N ARG A 186 0.16 11.01 -5.50
CA ARG A 186 -0.75 9.87 -5.40
C ARG A 186 -0.87 9.30 -3.99
N LYS A 187 0.01 9.69 -3.05
CA LYS A 187 0.04 9.14 -1.68
C LYS A 187 0.24 7.62 -1.64
N LEU A 188 1.01 7.09 -2.58
CA LEU A 188 1.33 5.67 -2.69
C LEU A 188 2.75 5.41 -2.23
N LEU A 189 2.94 4.29 -1.54
CA LEU A 189 4.24 3.80 -1.11
C LEU A 189 5.12 3.51 -2.33
N GLN A 190 6.36 3.98 -2.34
CA GLN A 190 7.28 3.79 -3.46
C GLN A 190 8.50 2.94 -3.08
N ARG A 191 8.95 3.07 -1.84
CA ARG A 191 10.16 2.41 -1.35
C ARG A 191 10.09 2.21 0.15
N MET A 192 10.68 1.12 0.63
CA MET A 192 10.91 0.88 2.06
C MET A 192 12.33 0.39 2.27
N ILE A 193 12.94 0.75 3.40
CA ILE A 193 14.15 0.11 3.91
C ILE A 193 13.78 -0.54 5.23
N VAL A 194 13.91 -1.87 5.31
CA VAL A 194 13.46 -2.69 6.43
C VAL A 194 14.51 -3.71 6.82
N SER A 195 14.60 -4.01 8.13
CA SER A 195 15.50 -5.03 8.66
C SER A 195 14.68 -6.14 9.30
N PHE A 196 14.75 -7.35 8.76
CA PHE A 196 14.04 -8.51 9.30
C PHE A 196 14.77 -9.17 10.48
N ALA A 197 16.08 -8.98 10.57
CA ALA A 197 16.88 -9.55 11.65
C ALA A 197 17.99 -8.59 12.10
N SER A 198 18.29 -8.60 13.40
CA SER A 198 19.41 -7.84 13.95
C SER A 198 20.74 -8.30 13.35
N GLY A 199 21.59 -7.35 12.99
CA GLY A 199 22.93 -7.63 12.44
C GLY A 199 22.95 -8.04 10.96
N GLN A 200 21.78 -8.17 10.33
CA GLN A 200 21.71 -8.39 8.88
C GLN A 200 21.56 -7.06 8.13
N PRO A 201 22.14 -6.94 6.91
CA PRO A 201 21.89 -5.77 6.08
C PRO A 201 20.40 -5.61 5.81
N PRO A 202 19.88 -4.37 5.79
CA PRO A 202 18.48 -4.13 5.49
C PRO A 202 18.16 -4.52 4.04
N TYR A 203 16.89 -4.80 3.83
CA TYR A 203 16.32 -4.87 2.49
C TYR A 203 15.89 -3.48 2.04
N ASP A 204 16.17 -3.17 0.79
CA ASP A 204 15.69 -2.01 0.05
C ASP A 204 14.60 -2.49 -0.90
N VAL A 205 13.36 -2.19 -0.58
CA VAL A 205 12.17 -2.69 -1.26
C VAL A 205 11.57 -1.60 -2.12
N HIS A 206 11.48 -1.84 -3.40
CA HIS A 206 10.92 -0.92 -4.39
C HIS A 206 9.56 -1.40 -4.86
N LEU A 207 8.58 -0.50 -4.89
CA LEU A 207 7.24 -0.77 -5.40
C LEU A 207 7.01 0.01 -6.70
N GLY A 208 6.47 -0.66 -7.70
CA GLY A 208 6.26 -0.07 -9.03
C GLY A 208 5.12 -0.71 -9.81
N GLY A 209 5.00 -0.35 -11.10
CA GLY A 209 3.95 -0.89 -11.95
C GLY A 209 2.53 -0.57 -11.47
N TYR A 210 2.32 0.57 -10.83
CA TYR A 210 1.03 0.91 -10.25
C TYR A 210 -0.09 0.99 -11.27
N GLU A 211 -1.14 0.20 -11.06
CA GLU A 211 -2.35 0.16 -11.89
C GLU A 211 -3.59 0.52 -11.07
N LYS A 212 -4.53 1.25 -11.69
CA LYS A 212 -5.82 1.55 -11.05
C LYS A 212 -6.68 0.31 -11.01
N VAL A 213 -7.27 0.04 -9.84
CA VAL A 213 -8.15 -1.11 -9.60
C VAL A 213 -9.41 -0.70 -8.85
N GLY A 214 -10.47 -1.50 -8.97
CA GLY A 214 -11.71 -1.30 -8.22
C GLY A 214 -12.27 0.12 -8.32
N ASN A 215 -12.69 0.67 -7.19
CA ASN A 215 -13.32 1.99 -7.08
C ASN A 215 -12.30 3.13 -6.87
N GLY A 216 -11.13 3.03 -7.50
CA GLY A 216 -10.10 4.08 -7.49
C GLY A 216 -8.93 3.82 -6.56
N ALA A 217 -8.74 2.59 -6.09
CA ALA A 217 -7.52 2.12 -5.48
C ALA A 217 -6.40 1.92 -6.51
N TRP A 218 -5.23 1.60 -6.03
CA TRP A 218 -4.07 1.28 -6.84
C TRP A 218 -3.41 0.00 -6.35
N LEU A 219 -2.95 -0.82 -7.27
CA LEU A 219 -2.17 -2.02 -7.00
C LEU A 219 -0.76 -1.82 -7.54
N ALA A 220 0.25 -2.00 -6.70
CA ALA A 220 1.64 -2.17 -7.14
C ALA A 220 1.76 -3.56 -7.76
N THR A 221 2.04 -3.65 -9.05
CA THR A 221 2.14 -4.94 -9.76
C THR A 221 3.57 -5.45 -9.86
N LYS A 222 4.54 -4.67 -9.38
CA LYS A 222 5.97 -5.04 -9.34
C LYS A 222 6.56 -4.68 -8.01
N ILE A 223 7.21 -5.65 -7.37
CA ILE A 223 8.00 -5.43 -6.15
C ILE A 223 9.39 -6.00 -6.37
N GLU A 224 10.41 -5.22 -6.06
CA GLU A 224 11.80 -5.67 -6.11
C GLU A 224 12.47 -5.47 -4.75
N MET A 225 13.18 -6.47 -4.28
CA MET A 225 13.86 -6.47 -2.99
C MET A 225 15.36 -6.61 -3.20
N TYR A 226 16.10 -5.62 -2.75
CA TYR A 226 17.55 -5.55 -2.85
C TYR A 226 18.19 -5.70 -1.48
N GLN A 227 19.37 -6.31 -1.42
CA GLN A 227 20.21 -6.35 -0.23
C GLN A 227 21.67 -6.15 -0.66
N ASN A 228 22.34 -5.16 -0.09
CA ASN A 228 23.69 -4.75 -0.50
C ASN A 228 23.80 -4.48 -2.02
N GLY A 229 22.77 -3.84 -2.60
CA GLY A 229 22.71 -3.53 -4.03
C GLY A 229 22.45 -4.72 -4.96
N VAL A 230 22.31 -5.93 -4.41
CA VAL A 230 21.97 -7.14 -5.18
C VAL A 230 20.48 -7.40 -5.08
N ARG A 231 19.79 -7.55 -6.21
CA ARG A 231 18.39 -7.96 -6.24
C ARG A 231 18.28 -9.40 -5.74
N ARG A 232 17.58 -9.59 -4.62
CA ARG A 232 17.35 -10.89 -3.98
C ARG A 232 16.04 -11.51 -4.39
N GLN A 233 15.01 -10.66 -4.61
CA GLN A 233 13.69 -11.11 -5.04
C GLN A 233 13.09 -10.07 -5.98
N ALA A 234 12.34 -10.54 -6.97
CA ALA A 234 11.43 -9.75 -7.79
C ALA A 234 10.08 -10.45 -7.84
N GLU A 235 9.01 -9.67 -7.85
CA GLU A 235 7.62 -10.11 -7.89
C GLU A 235 6.91 -9.37 -9.02
N ASP A 236 6.28 -10.12 -9.92
CA ASP A 236 5.43 -9.59 -10.98
C ASP A 236 4.01 -10.15 -10.77
N TYR A 237 3.04 -9.27 -10.54
CA TYR A 237 1.64 -9.62 -10.30
C TYR A 237 0.85 -9.65 -11.59
N SER A 238 -0.03 -10.63 -11.73
CA SER A 238 -0.90 -10.82 -12.90
C SER A 238 -2.25 -11.42 -12.49
N ALA A 239 -3.22 -11.38 -13.40
CA ALA A 239 -4.54 -11.95 -13.22
C ALA A 239 -5.25 -11.50 -11.92
N TRP A 240 -4.97 -10.29 -11.46
CA TRP A 240 -5.57 -9.75 -10.23
C TRP A 240 -7.05 -9.50 -10.39
N LYS A 241 -7.78 -9.73 -9.30
CA LYS A 241 -9.18 -9.39 -9.16
C LYS A 241 -9.40 -8.78 -7.78
N VAL A 242 -10.12 -7.67 -7.72
CA VAL A 242 -10.47 -6.98 -6.47
C VAL A 242 -11.96 -7.13 -6.18
N ASP A 243 -12.31 -7.03 -4.90
CA ASP A 243 -13.70 -7.09 -4.39
C ASP A 243 -14.47 -8.33 -4.86
N VAL A 244 -13.74 -9.44 -5.05
CA VAL A 244 -14.34 -10.75 -5.31
C VAL A 244 -14.68 -11.45 -3.99
N PRO A 245 -15.73 -12.31 -3.96
CA PRO A 245 -16.00 -13.12 -2.79
C PRO A 245 -14.82 -14.03 -2.45
N VAL A 246 -14.37 -13.97 -1.20
CA VAL A 246 -13.31 -14.82 -0.65
C VAL A 246 -13.88 -15.55 0.56
N ASP A 247 -13.81 -16.88 0.56
CA ASP A 247 -14.23 -17.69 1.69
C ASP A 247 -13.30 -17.43 2.90
N PRO A 248 -13.83 -17.01 4.07
CA PRO A 248 -13.02 -16.81 5.26
C PRO A 248 -12.20 -18.03 5.69
N ALA A 249 -12.64 -19.24 5.34
CA ALA A 249 -11.94 -20.50 5.60
C ALA A 249 -10.55 -20.56 4.93
N MET A 250 -10.32 -19.77 3.89
CA MET A 250 -8.99 -19.65 3.25
C MET A 250 -7.91 -19.14 4.20
N PHE A 251 -8.30 -18.40 5.24
CA PHE A 251 -7.37 -17.85 6.24
C PHE A 251 -7.35 -18.66 7.56
N ASP A 252 -7.92 -19.87 7.55
CA ASP A 252 -7.82 -20.83 8.65
C ASP A 252 -6.82 -21.93 8.28
N PRO A 253 -5.66 -22.02 8.97
CA PRO A 253 -4.66 -23.05 8.66
C PRO A 253 -5.20 -24.48 8.83
N ALA A 254 -6.21 -24.72 9.68
CA ALA A 254 -6.86 -26.01 9.82
C ALA A 254 -7.70 -26.41 8.60
N GLN A 255 -8.15 -25.44 7.82
CA GLN A 255 -8.94 -25.63 6.60
C GLN A 255 -8.11 -25.45 5.31
N TRP A 256 -6.81 -25.37 5.41
CA TRP A 256 -5.91 -25.11 4.26
C TRP A 256 -6.25 -25.94 3.02
N SER A 257 -6.44 -27.24 3.17
CA SER A 257 -6.64 -28.18 2.06
C SER A 257 -8.08 -28.24 1.56
N THR A 258 -9.05 -27.84 2.39
CA THR A 258 -10.50 -28.00 2.14
C THR A 258 -11.18 -26.69 1.75
N ALA A 259 -10.62 -25.56 2.14
CA ALA A 259 -11.18 -24.27 1.78
C ALA A 259 -11.26 -24.08 0.25
N PRO A 260 -12.36 -23.52 -0.28
CA PRO A 260 -12.47 -23.19 -1.70
C PRO A 260 -11.34 -22.24 -2.10
N HIS A 261 -10.67 -22.54 -3.21
CA HIS A 261 -9.53 -21.76 -3.69
C HIS A 261 -9.83 -21.21 -5.09
N TRP A 262 -9.76 -19.90 -5.27
CA TRP A 262 -10.11 -19.21 -6.50
C TRP A 262 -9.32 -19.65 -7.75
N ALA A 263 -8.07 -20.10 -7.59
CA ALA A 263 -7.22 -20.57 -8.67
C ALA A 263 -7.37 -22.07 -8.98
N LYS A 264 -8.17 -22.81 -8.20
CA LYS A 264 -8.53 -24.20 -8.51
C LYS A 264 -9.74 -24.18 -9.44
N SER A 265 -9.70 -24.92 -10.53
CA SER A 265 -10.90 -25.15 -11.34
C SER A 265 -12.00 -25.76 -10.47
N PRO A 266 -13.27 -25.32 -10.57
CA PRO A 266 -14.36 -26.01 -9.92
C PRO A 266 -14.39 -27.46 -10.42
N LYS A 267 -14.48 -28.39 -9.49
CA LYS A 267 -14.64 -29.82 -9.80
C LYS A 267 -16.02 -30.08 -10.38
#